data_8985a017109c4c8a3875abfffaeaec23
#
_entry.id   8985a017109c4c8a3875abfffaeaec23
#
_cell.length_a   1.000
_cell.length_b   1.000
_cell.length_c   1.000
_cell.angle_alpha   90.00
_cell.angle_beta   90.00
_cell.angle_gamma   90.00
#
_symmetry.space_group_name_H-M   'P 1'
#
loop_
_entity.id
_entity.type
_entity.pdbx_description
1 polymer ?
#
loop_
_entity_poly.entity_id
_entity_poly.type
_entity_poly.pdbx_seq_one_letter_code
_entity_poly.pdbx_strand_id
1 'polypeptide(L)'
;MRIVSLLPSATETLFALGLDEEIVGVSHECDFPPQAKTRKSVVRSKLPKDATPSEIDRLVREHVERGESIYAVDRDALKELAPDLILTQDLCHVCAATPDELAAALADISAQPEVLSLDPRDLGDVWRDILWIGERTGRRERAQKFVERIGMQLAQIESDAGSTEPRPRVVVLEWLQPFYVGGHWVPEMVHHAGGIGALGEPKKPSHHVSLEEIVSAAPEFLFIAPCGYNAEQARNEYLSLSFPEEWRNIPAVREGRVFALDANSYVSRPAGRLVTGIEAMAKAMHPAMPVRAKAELALLPMKNVARDRRAASAGSSSLSIS
;
A
#
# COMPACT_ATOMS: atom_id res chain seq x y z
N MET A 1 25.60 -1.87 -14.55
CA MET A 1 24.22 -2.14 -15.02
C MET A 1 23.42 -0.87 -14.88
N ARG A 2 22.63 -0.49 -15.85
CA ARG A 2 21.73 0.69 -15.80
C ARG A 2 20.31 0.19 -15.59
N ILE A 3 19.71 0.53 -14.46
CA ILE A 3 18.39 -0.02 -14.04
C ILE A 3 17.35 1.09 -14.06
N VAL A 4 16.21 0.82 -14.69
CA VAL A 4 15.00 1.64 -14.60
C VAL A 4 13.97 0.86 -13.78
N SER A 5 13.45 1.50 -12.72
CA SER A 5 12.41 0.93 -11.87
C SER A 5 11.10 1.68 -12.04
N LEU A 6 10.09 1.01 -12.57
CA LEU A 6 8.77 1.60 -12.79
C LEU A 6 7.82 1.41 -11.60
N LEU A 7 8.33 0.83 -10.50
CA LEU A 7 7.58 0.47 -9.30
C LEU A 7 8.25 1.01 -8.03
N PRO A 8 7.52 1.65 -7.12
CA PRO A 8 8.06 2.02 -5.82
C PRO A 8 8.64 0.84 -5.03
N SER A 9 7.97 -0.31 -5.02
CA SER A 9 8.42 -1.53 -4.30
C SER A 9 9.75 -2.07 -4.82
N ALA A 10 9.91 -2.11 -6.15
CA ALA A 10 11.17 -2.53 -6.78
C ALA A 10 12.29 -1.51 -6.50
N THR A 11 11.98 -0.21 -6.56
CA THR A 11 12.93 0.85 -6.20
C THR A 11 13.44 0.68 -4.77
N GLU A 12 12.55 0.47 -3.80
CA GLU A 12 12.91 0.22 -2.41
C GLU A 12 13.81 -1.01 -2.26
N THR A 13 13.48 -2.08 -2.97
CA THR A 13 14.26 -3.32 -2.98
C THR A 13 15.66 -3.09 -3.55
N LEU A 14 15.79 -2.37 -4.67
CA LEU A 14 17.09 -2.03 -5.26
C LEU A 14 17.97 -1.25 -4.29
N PHE A 15 17.42 -0.23 -3.61
CA PHE A 15 18.15 0.50 -2.57
C PHE A 15 18.55 -0.40 -1.39
N ALA A 16 17.65 -1.27 -0.92
CA ALA A 16 17.95 -2.22 0.16
C ALA A 16 19.07 -3.20 -0.22
N LEU A 17 19.20 -3.52 -1.49
CA LEU A 17 20.28 -4.36 -2.03
C LEU A 17 21.57 -3.58 -2.35
N GLY A 18 21.59 -2.25 -2.13
CA GLY A 18 22.74 -1.39 -2.37
C GLY A 18 23.06 -1.20 -3.85
N LEU A 19 22.03 -0.94 -4.65
CA LEU A 19 22.07 -0.71 -6.10
C LEU A 19 21.70 0.74 -6.44
N ASP A 20 21.84 1.64 -5.49
CA ASP A 20 21.46 3.05 -5.63
C ASP A 20 22.15 3.75 -6.81
N GLU A 21 23.41 3.47 -7.07
CA GLU A 21 24.15 4.05 -8.20
C GLU A 21 23.73 3.49 -9.55
N GLU A 22 23.25 2.25 -9.60
CA GLU A 22 22.78 1.59 -10.82
C GLU A 22 21.39 2.07 -11.25
N ILE A 23 20.60 2.69 -10.34
CA ILE A 23 19.26 3.21 -10.64
C ILE A 23 19.38 4.51 -11.45
N VAL A 24 19.10 4.47 -12.74
CA VAL A 24 19.18 5.60 -13.66
C VAL A 24 17.82 6.28 -13.91
N GLY A 25 16.71 5.57 -13.67
CA GLY A 25 15.36 6.12 -13.83
C GLY A 25 14.35 5.42 -12.93
N VAL A 26 13.30 6.14 -12.56
CA VAL A 26 12.25 5.67 -11.65
C VAL A 26 10.86 6.13 -12.09
N SER A 27 9.80 5.57 -11.52
CA SER A 27 8.45 6.14 -11.58
C SER A 27 8.35 7.41 -10.72
N HIS A 28 7.42 8.30 -11.06
CA HIS A 28 7.12 9.50 -10.27
C HIS A 28 6.64 9.20 -8.85
N GLU A 29 6.18 7.97 -8.59
CA GLU A 29 5.74 7.50 -7.25
C GLU A 29 6.87 6.94 -6.39
N CYS A 30 8.07 6.78 -6.95
CA CYS A 30 9.23 6.27 -6.22
C CYS A 30 9.79 7.35 -5.28
N ASP A 31 9.39 7.31 -4.02
CA ASP A 31 9.68 8.33 -3.01
C ASP A 31 10.51 7.80 -1.83
N PHE A 32 10.76 6.50 -1.78
CA PHE A 32 11.55 5.87 -0.73
C PHE A 32 12.67 4.97 -1.28
N PRO A 33 13.88 5.04 -0.67
CA PRO A 33 14.29 6.06 0.28
C PRO A 33 14.27 7.46 -0.36
N PRO A 34 14.41 8.56 0.41
CA PRO A 34 14.32 9.93 -0.14
C PRO A 34 15.21 10.20 -1.36
N GLN A 35 16.33 9.49 -1.47
CA GLN A 35 17.25 9.55 -2.61
C GLN A 35 16.61 9.10 -3.93
N ALA A 36 15.57 8.27 -3.89
CA ALA A 36 14.84 7.85 -5.09
C ALA A 36 14.26 9.07 -5.84
N LYS A 37 13.81 10.10 -5.12
CA LYS A 37 13.25 11.33 -5.70
C LYS A 37 14.26 12.15 -6.52
N THR A 38 15.56 11.88 -6.37
CA THR A 38 16.61 12.57 -7.15
C THR A 38 16.86 11.92 -8.52
N ARG A 39 16.26 10.75 -8.77
CA ARG A 39 16.41 10.00 -10.03
C ARG A 39 15.48 10.59 -11.12
N LYS A 40 15.86 10.39 -12.38
CA LYS A 40 15.03 10.80 -13.53
C LYS A 40 13.68 10.06 -13.49
N SER A 41 12.56 10.79 -13.44
CA SER A 41 11.25 10.17 -13.58
C SER A 41 11.00 9.84 -15.05
N VAL A 42 10.64 8.58 -15.33
CA VAL A 42 10.31 8.07 -16.68
C VAL A 42 8.85 7.67 -16.82
N VAL A 43 8.06 7.83 -15.77
CA VAL A 43 6.60 7.59 -15.77
C VAL A 43 5.91 8.76 -15.10
N ARG A 44 4.79 9.20 -15.67
CA ARG A 44 3.92 10.23 -15.09
C ARG A 44 2.48 9.77 -15.04
N SER A 45 1.73 10.23 -14.05
CA SER A 45 0.27 10.04 -14.01
C SER A 45 -0.43 10.88 -15.07
N LYS A 46 -1.47 10.33 -15.70
CA LYS A 46 -2.43 11.05 -16.55
C LYS A 46 -3.58 11.64 -15.73
N LEU A 47 -3.70 11.22 -14.46
CA LEU A 47 -4.75 11.72 -13.57
C LEU A 47 -4.43 13.14 -13.09
N PRO A 48 -5.46 14.01 -12.90
CA PRO A 48 -5.27 15.33 -12.31
C PRO A 48 -4.71 15.24 -10.89
N LYS A 49 -3.76 16.11 -10.57
CA LYS A 49 -3.10 16.11 -9.24
C LYS A 49 -4.04 16.43 -8.08
N ASP A 50 -5.09 17.22 -8.36
CA ASP A 50 -6.05 17.72 -7.37
C ASP A 50 -7.38 16.95 -7.42
N ALA A 51 -7.41 15.77 -8.06
CA ALA A 51 -8.62 14.96 -8.14
C ALA A 51 -9.00 14.42 -6.75
N THR A 52 -10.29 14.50 -6.45
CA THR A 52 -10.87 13.89 -5.24
C THR A 52 -10.85 12.35 -5.32
N PRO A 53 -10.89 11.63 -4.19
CA PRO A 53 -10.95 10.16 -4.18
C PRO A 53 -12.03 9.57 -5.09
N SER A 54 -13.21 10.17 -5.08
CA SER A 54 -14.33 9.74 -5.95
C SER A 54 -14.07 9.99 -7.43
N GLU A 55 -13.37 11.08 -7.77
CA GLU A 55 -12.95 11.38 -9.14
C GLU A 55 -11.85 10.43 -9.59
N ILE A 56 -10.89 10.11 -8.71
CA ILE A 56 -9.84 9.12 -8.98
C ILE A 56 -10.49 7.78 -9.32
N ASP A 57 -11.37 7.27 -8.47
CA ASP A 57 -12.06 6.00 -8.68
C ASP A 57 -12.85 5.99 -10.01
N ARG A 58 -13.58 7.07 -10.32
CA ARG A 58 -14.30 7.21 -11.58
C ARG A 58 -13.35 7.19 -12.79
N LEU A 59 -12.29 8.00 -12.76
CA LEU A 59 -11.33 8.10 -13.86
C LEU A 59 -10.58 6.79 -14.07
N VAL A 60 -10.19 6.12 -12.99
CA VAL A 60 -9.55 4.81 -13.06
C VAL A 60 -10.47 3.81 -13.76
N ARG A 61 -11.75 3.72 -13.35
CA ARG A 61 -12.72 2.81 -14.01
C ARG A 61 -12.90 3.13 -15.49
N GLU A 62 -13.02 4.41 -15.83
CA GLU A 62 -13.17 4.83 -17.25
C GLU A 62 -11.95 4.46 -18.09
N HIS A 63 -10.73 4.54 -17.56
CA HIS A 63 -9.52 4.12 -18.28
C HIS A 63 -9.46 2.60 -18.41
N VAL A 64 -9.76 1.85 -17.34
CA VAL A 64 -9.79 0.39 -17.36
C VAL A 64 -10.81 -0.14 -18.35
N GLU A 65 -12.04 0.43 -18.39
CA GLU A 65 -13.09 0.04 -19.35
C GLU A 65 -12.66 0.28 -20.80
N ARG A 66 -11.82 1.28 -21.07
CA ARG A 66 -11.27 1.58 -22.40
C ARG A 66 -9.99 0.79 -22.71
N GLY A 67 -9.47 0.00 -21.76
CA GLY A 67 -8.18 -0.68 -21.90
C GLY A 67 -6.98 0.29 -21.92
N GLU A 68 -7.15 1.50 -21.36
CA GLU A 68 -6.12 2.53 -21.31
C GLU A 68 -5.43 2.56 -19.96
N SER A 69 -4.11 2.77 -19.96
CA SER A 69 -3.36 3.01 -18.73
C SER A 69 -3.57 4.44 -18.22
N ILE A 70 -3.63 4.61 -16.91
CA ILE A 70 -3.61 5.92 -16.24
C ILE A 70 -2.21 6.54 -16.14
N TYR A 71 -1.19 5.84 -16.66
CA TYR A 71 0.19 6.29 -16.69
C TYR A 71 0.67 6.55 -18.11
N ALA A 72 1.68 7.36 -18.25
CA ALA A 72 2.39 7.59 -19.50
C ALA A 72 3.88 7.38 -19.31
N VAL A 73 4.48 6.57 -20.18
CA VAL A 73 5.93 6.31 -20.21
C VAL A 73 6.60 7.39 -21.07
N ASP A 74 7.66 7.99 -20.53
CA ASP A 74 8.50 8.95 -21.26
C ASP A 74 9.52 8.20 -22.13
N ARG A 75 9.18 8.05 -23.41
CA ARG A 75 9.99 7.30 -24.39
C ARG A 75 11.37 7.93 -24.62
N ASP A 76 11.42 9.26 -24.67
CA ASP A 76 12.66 9.99 -24.93
C ASP A 76 13.61 9.84 -23.74
N ALA A 77 13.08 9.93 -22.52
CA ALA A 77 13.85 9.69 -21.31
C ALA A 77 14.37 8.23 -21.25
N LEU A 78 13.54 7.22 -21.56
CA LEU A 78 14.00 5.83 -21.62
C LEU A 78 15.11 5.60 -22.65
N LYS A 79 14.97 6.22 -23.83
CA LYS A 79 15.99 6.16 -24.89
C LYS A 79 17.30 6.78 -24.47
N GLU A 80 17.27 7.94 -23.82
CA GLU A 80 18.44 8.64 -23.26
C GLU A 80 19.11 7.82 -22.17
N LEU A 81 18.30 7.22 -21.29
CA LEU A 81 18.80 6.41 -20.18
C LEU A 81 19.40 5.10 -20.64
N ALA A 82 19.04 4.57 -21.80
CA ALA A 82 19.52 3.30 -22.35
C ALA A 82 19.69 2.21 -21.26
N PRO A 83 18.58 1.77 -20.59
CA PRO A 83 18.66 0.80 -19.50
C PRO A 83 19.10 -0.60 -20.00
N ASP A 84 19.79 -1.34 -19.13
CA ASP A 84 20.06 -2.75 -19.30
C ASP A 84 18.92 -3.62 -18.73
N LEU A 85 18.27 -3.13 -17.65
CA LEU A 85 17.19 -3.82 -16.94
C LEU A 85 16.06 -2.84 -16.62
N ILE A 86 14.83 -3.28 -16.85
CA ILE A 86 13.60 -2.56 -16.44
C ILE A 86 12.81 -3.46 -15.49
N LEU A 87 12.46 -2.90 -14.32
CA LEU A 87 11.57 -3.55 -13.37
C LEU A 87 10.16 -2.97 -13.51
N THR A 88 9.18 -3.83 -13.76
CA THR A 88 7.76 -3.48 -13.93
C THR A 88 6.87 -4.48 -13.21
N GLN A 89 5.55 -4.31 -13.29
CA GLN A 89 4.58 -5.28 -12.76
C GLN A 89 3.49 -5.59 -13.78
N ASP A 90 2.87 -6.75 -13.60
CA ASP A 90 1.68 -7.19 -14.34
C ASP A 90 0.48 -7.45 -13.41
N LEU A 91 0.63 -7.14 -12.13
CA LEU A 91 -0.33 -7.43 -11.06
C LEU A 91 -1.64 -6.62 -11.20
N CYS A 92 -1.52 -5.36 -11.61
CA CYS A 92 -2.65 -4.44 -11.60
C CYS A 92 -2.50 -3.42 -12.73
N HIS A 93 -3.45 -3.41 -13.67
CA HIS A 93 -3.49 -2.41 -14.75
C HIS A 93 -3.68 -0.96 -14.24
N VAL A 94 -3.98 -0.80 -12.96
CA VAL A 94 -4.20 0.49 -12.29
C VAL A 94 -2.94 1.03 -11.62
N CYS A 95 -1.97 0.16 -11.28
CA CYS A 95 -0.85 0.54 -10.42
C CYS A 95 0.47 0.78 -11.15
N ALA A 96 0.55 0.45 -12.45
CA ALA A 96 1.73 0.70 -13.29
C ALA A 96 1.36 0.93 -14.76
N ALA A 97 2.34 1.35 -15.57
CA ALA A 97 2.21 1.39 -17.02
C ALA A 97 1.92 -0.03 -17.55
N THR A 98 0.98 -0.13 -18.50
CA THR A 98 0.62 -1.43 -19.07
C THR A 98 1.79 -2.05 -19.84
N PRO A 99 1.87 -3.40 -19.95
CA PRO A 99 2.87 -4.07 -20.77
C PRO A 99 2.92 -3.55 -22.20
N ASP A 100 1.77 -3.23 -22.80
CA ASP A 100 1.68 -2.70 -24.16
C ASP A 100 2.26 -1.30 -24.30
N GLU A 101 2.03 -0.41 -23.34
CA GLU A 101 2.65 0.93 -23.32
C GLU A 101 4.17 0.85 -23.16
N LEU A 102 4.64 -0.06 -22.29
CA LEU A 102 6.06 -0.30 -22.14
C LEU A 102 6.66 -0.91 -23.41
N ALA A 103 6.03 -1.93 -23.98
CA ALA A 103 6.47 -2.54 -25.25
C ALA A 103 6.55 -1.51 -26.38
N ALA A 104 5.55 -0.65 -26.51
CA ALA A 104 5.55 0.44 -27.47
C ALA A 104 6.65 1.48 -27.20
N ALA A 105 7.00 1.72 -25.95
CA ALA A 105 8.11 2.62 -25.59
C ALA A 105 9.49 1.98 -25.89
N LEU A 106 9.60 0.65 -25.79
CA LEU A 106 10.83 -0.10 -26.03
C LEU A 106 11.09 -0.38 -27.52
N ALA A 107 10.06 -0.35 -28.36
CA ALA A 107 10.20 -0.66 -29.81
C ALA A 107 11.25 0.22 -30.53
N ASP A 108 11.43 1.46 -30.05
CA ASP A 108 12.37 2.42 -30.63
C ASP A 108 13.76 2.44 -29.95
N ILE A 109 13.97 1.58 -28.95
CA ILE A 109 15.25 1.47 -28.22
C ILE A 109 16.12 0.41 -28.86
N SER A 110 17.29 0.82 -29.39
CA SER A 110 18.22 -0.07 -30.10
C SER A 110 18.82 -1.15 -29.19
N ALA A 111 19.09 -0.84 -27.92
CA ALA A 111 19.48 -1.80 -26.92
C ALA A 111 18.20 -2.34 -26.28
N GLN A 112 17.83 -3.60 -26.56
CA GLN A 112 16.67 -4.24 -25.94
C GLN A 112 16.99 -4.55 -24.48
N PRO A 113 16.46 -3.80 -23.51
CA PRO A 113 16.68 -4.09 -22.08
C PRO A 113 15.99 -5.39 -21.69
N GLU A 114 16.54 -6.08 -20.70
CA GLU A 114 15.78 -7.13 -20.02
C GLU A 114 14.61 -6.48 -19.25
N VAL A 115 13.42 -7.06 -19.36
CA VAL A 115 12.23 -6.62 -18.60
C VAL A 115 11.90 -7.70 -17.59
N LEU A 116 11.96 -7.35 -16.30
CA LEU A 116 11.54 -8.21 -15.20
C LEU A 116 10.19 -7.72 -14.69
N SER A 117 9.13 -8.49 -14.98
CA SER A 117 7.79 -8.24 -14.49
C SER A 117 7.56 -8.94 -13.15
N LEU A 118 7.14 -8.21 -12.13
CA LEU A 118 6.85 -8.69 -10.78
C LEU A 118 5.33 -8.83 -10.64
N ASP A 119 4.88 -9.99 -10.11
CA ASP A 119 3.44 -10.28 -9.91
C ASP A 119 3.23 -10.97 -8.54
N PRO A 120 3.57 -10.32 -7.42
CA PRO A 120 3.42 -10.93 -6.11
C PRO A 120 1.96 -10.99 -5.69
N ARG A 121 1.48 -12.17 -5.31
CA ARG A 121 0.10 -12.41 -4.86
C ARG A 121 -0.02 -12.68 -3.38
N ASP A 122 1.09 -13.01 -2.74
CA ASP A 122 1.21 -13.25 -1.30
C ASP A 122 2.56 -12.75 -0.77
N LEU A 123 2.79 -12.85 0.53
CA LEU A 123 4.07 -12.46 1.13
C LEU A 123 5.23 -13.33 0.62
N GLY A 124 5.00 -14.62 0.37
CA GLY A 124 6.00 -15.52 -0.19
C GLY A 124 6.47 -15.06 -1.56
N ASP A 125 5.55 -14.61 -2.40
CA ASP A 125 5.84 -14.05 -3.71
C ASP A 125 6.65 -12.75 -3.59
N VAL A 126 6.31 -11.87 -2.62
CA VAL A 126 7.09 -10.64 -2.36
C VAL A 126 8.54 -10.96 -2.02
N TRP A 127 8.76 -11.97 -1.16
CA TRP A 127 10.12 -12.38 -0.80
C TRP A 127 10.85 -13.04 -1.96
N ARG A 128 10.16 -13.78 -2.79
CA ARG A 128 10.71 -14.35 -4.03
C ARG A 128 11.14 -13.27 -5.02
N ASP A 129 10.34 -12.21 -5.18
CA ASP A 129 10.67 -11.08 -6.06
C ASP A 129 11.95 -10.36 -5.61
N ILE A 130 12.15 -10.18 -4.30
CA ILE A 130 13.41 -9.66 -3.75
C ILE A 130 14.60 -10.54 -4.15
N LEU A 131 14.45 -11.87 -4.08
CA LEU A 131 15.49 -12.82 -4.50
C LEU A 131 15.75 -12.76 -6.00
N TRP A 132 14.73 -12.64 -6.83
CA TRP A 132 14.86 -12.49 -8.27
C TRP A 132 15.59 -11.22 -8.67
N ILE A 133 15.24 -10.09 -8.08
CA ILE A 133 15.96 -8.83 -8.27
C ILE A 133 17.42 -9.01 -7.87
N GLY A 134 17.70 -9.63 -6.73
CA GLY A 134 19.06 -9.93 -6.29
C GLY A 134 19.85 -10.81 -7.25
N GLU A 135 19.22 -11.82 -7.83
CA GLU A 135 19.84 -12.71 -8.83
C GLU A 135 20.16 -11.97 -10.12
N ARG A 136 19.19 -11.23 -10.68
CA ARG A 136 19.34 -10.49 -11.94
C ARG A 136 20.35 -9.34 -11.87
N THR A 137 20.55 -8.80 -10.67
CA THR A 137 21.45 -7.66 -10.44
C THR A 137 22.81 -8.06 -9.85
N GLY A 138 23.08 -9.35 -9.67
CA GLY A 138 24.33 -9.83 -9.06
C GLY A 138 24.43 -9.55 -7.56
N ARG A 139 23.31 -9.39 -6.87
CA ARG A 139 23.22 -9.13 -5.42
C ARG A 139 22.57 -10.30 -4.64
N ARG A 140 22.69 -11.51 -5.14
CA ARG A 140 22.07 -12.73 -4.60
C ARG A 140 22.27 -12.90 -3.09
N GLU A 141 23.52 -12.79 -2.60
CA GLU A 141 23.80 -12.95 -1.16
C GLU A 141 23.13 -11.86 -0.30
N ARG A 142 23.10 -10.62 -0.81
CA ARG A 142 22.44 -9.51 -0.10
C ARG A 142 20.92 -9.74 -0.03
N ALA A 143 20.32 -10.20 -1.11
CA ALA A 143 18.91 -10.52 -1.18
C ALA A 143 18.55 -11.66 -0.22
N GLN A 144 19.36 -12.73 -0.18
CA GLN A 144 19.16 -13.83 0.76
C GLN A 144 19.21 -13.36 2.21
N LYS A 145 20.25 -12.62 2.60
CA LYS A 145 20.37 -12.06 3.96
C LYS A 145 19.23 -11.10 4.29
N PHE A 146 18.72 -10.38 3.29
CA PHE A 146 17.58 -9.47 3.50
C PHE A 146 16.30 -10.26 3.78
N VAL A 147 16.00 -11.30 2.99
CA VAL A 147 14.83 -12.16 3.18
C VAL A 147 14.93 -12.97 4.48
N GLU A 148 16.12 -13.49 4.83
CA GLU A 148 16.34 -14.18 6.12
C GLU A 148 16.04 -13.25 7.31
N ARG A 149 16.47 -11.99 7.25
CA ARG A 149 16.18 -10.99 8.29
C ARG A 149 14.69 -10.70 8.39
N ILE A 150 13.98 -10.60 7.25
CA ILE A 150 12.52 -10.48 7.22
C ILE A 150 11.87 -11.66 7.92
N GLY A 151 12.27 -12.88 7.61
CA GLY A 151 11.75 -14.09 8.25
C GLY A 151 11.94 -14.10 9.77
N MET A 152 13.12 -13.69 10.24
CA MET A 152 13.38 -13.55 11.69
C MET A 152 12.50 -12.49 12.35
N GLN A 153 12.26 -11.36 11.68
CA GLN A 153 11.37 -10.31 12.19
C GLN A 153 9.91 -10.79 12.26
N LEU A 154 9.42 -11.48 11.25
CA LEU A 154 8.06 -12.05 11.24
C LEU A 154 7.88 -13.07 12.38
N ALA A 155 8.79 -14.02 12.52
CA ALA A 155 8.76 -14.99 13.61
C ALA A 155 8.77 -14.33 15.00
N GLN A 156 9.50 -13.23 15.13
CA GLN A 156 9.55 -12.46 16.37
C GLN A 156 8.23 -11.73 16.64
N ILE A 157 7.61 -11.11 15.60
CA ILE A 157 6.30 -10.45 15.74
C ILE A 157 5.25 -11.47 16.17
N GLU A 158 5.21 -12.65 15.53
CA GLU A 158 4.29 -13.74 15.90
C GLU A 158 4.49 -14.19 17.35
N SER A 159 5.74 -14.34 17.76
CA SER A 159 6.07 -14.71 19.14
C SER A 159 5.63 -13.64 20.15
N ASP A 160 5.80 -12.37 19.84
CA ASP A 160 5.45 -11.25 20.71
C ASP A 160 3.94 -11.00 20.75
N ALA A 161 3.24 -11.19 19.64
CA ALA A 161 1.78 -11.14 19.59
C ALA A 161 1.14 -12.26 20.45
N GLY A 162 1.89 -13.34 20.67
CA GLY A 162 1.50 -14.44 21.53
C GLY A 162 0.36 -15.30 20.94
N SER A 163 -0.01 -16.32 21.69
CA SER A 163 -1.16 -17.19 21.36
C SER A 163 -2.44 -16.69 22.03
N THR A 164 -2.77 -15.40 21.83
CA THR A 164 -4.06 -14.89 22.33
C THR A 164 -5.18 -15.59 21.60
N GLU A 165 -5.94 -16.39 22.31
CA GLU A 165 -7.13 -17.07 21.78
C GLU A 165 -8.39 -16.55 22.52
N PRO A 166 -9.45 -16.22 21.79
CA PRO A 166 -9.54 -16.17 20.33
C PRO A 166 -8.78 -14.98 19.72
N ARG A 167 -8.17 -15.18 18.54
CA ARG A 167 -7.55 -14.10 17.80
C ARG A 167 -8.59 -13.07 17.37
N PRO A 168 -8.30 -11.75 17.43
CA PRO A 168 -9.24 -10.71 17.06
C PRO A 168 -9.58 -10.74 15.57
N ARG A 169 -10.83 -10.43 15.23
CA ARG A 169 -11.32 -10.28 13.85
C ARG A 169 -10.92 -8.93 13.31
N VAL A 170 -10.30 -8.92 12.13
CA VAL A 170 -9.70 -7.72 11.53
C VAL A 170 -10.23 -7.52 10.12
N VAL A 171 -10.53 -6.27 9.77
CA VAL A 171 -10.75 -5.85 8.38
C VAL A 171 -9.76 -4.73 8.05
N VAL A 172 -9.14 -4.83 6.89
CA VAL A 172 -8.29 -3.78 6.29
C VAL A 172 -9.03 -3.22 5.08
N LEU A 173 -9.36 -1.94 5.11
CA LEU A 173 -9.99 -1.24 4.00
C LEU A 173 -8.94 -0.47 3.20
N GLU A 174 -8.77 -0.84 1.95
CA GLU A 174 -7.85 -0.19 0.99
C GLU A 174 -8.52 0.93 0.19
N TRP A 175 -9.83 1.13 0.36
CA TRP A 175 -10.59 2.26 -0.15
C TRP A 175 -11.88 2.43 0.62
N LEU A 176 -12.42 3.66 0.69
CA LEU A 176 -13.56 3.99 1.54
C LEU A 176 -14.84 4.33 0.76
N GLN A 177 -14.73 4.76 -0.49
CA GLN A 177 -15.89 5.09 -1.34
C GLN A 177 -15.62 4.74 -2.81
N PRO A 178 -16.11 3.56 -3.26
CA PRO A 178 -16.76 2.49 -2.50
C PRO A 178 -15.77 1.73 -1.58
N PHE A 179 -16.26 0.91 -0.66
CA PHE A 179 -15.37 0.13 0.20
C PHE A 179 -14.67 -0.97 -0.58
N TYR A 180 -13.34 -1.05 -0.45
CA TYR A 180 -12.53 -2.17 -0.91
C TYR A 180 -11.77 -2.78 0.24
N VAL A 181 -11.81 -4.11 0.35
CA VAL A 181 -10.99 -4.85 1.31
C VAL A 181 -9.69 -5.29 0.69
N GLY A 182 -8.63 -5.31 1.52
CA GLY A 182 -7.31 -5.76 1.11
C GLY A 182 -7.27 -7.23 0.75
N GLY A 183 -6.73 -7.50 -0.43
CA GLY A 183 -6.46 -8.84 -0.96
C GLY A 183 -4.97 -9.16 -0.95
N HIS A 184 -4.53 -10.02 -1.90
CA HIS A 184 -3.14 -10.41 -2.12
C HIS A 184 -2.46 -10.84 -0.83
N TRP A 185 -1.45 -10.10 -0.36
CA TRP A 185 -0.66 -10.34 0.86
C TRP A 185 -1.30 -9.78 2.14
N VAL A 186 -2.32 -8.90 2.03
CA VAL A 186 -2.90 -8.21 3.20
C VAL A 186 -3.53 -9.16 4.22
N PRO A 187 -4.28 -10.21 3.83
CA PRO A 187 -4.78 -11.20 4.79
C PRO A 187 -3.67 -11.94 5.55
N GLU A 188 -2.52 -12.20 4.88
CA GLU A 188 -1.37 -12.81 5.55
C GLU A 188 -0.69 -11.82 6.51
N MET A 189 -0.62 -10.52 6.17
CA MET A 189 -0.15 -9.49 7.11
C MET A 189 -0.97 -9.49 8.40
N VAL A 190 -2.29 -9.56 8.28
CA VAL A 190 -3.20 -9.66 9.45
C VAL A 190 -2.91 -10.93 10.26
N HIS A 191 -2.69 -12.06 9.57
CA HIS A 191 -2.37 -13.33 10.23
C HIS A 191 -1.06 -13.26 11.03
N HIS A 192 0.02 -12.79 10.42
CA HIS A 192 1.32 -12.60 11.08
C HIS A 192 1.26 -11.58 12.23
N ALA A 193 0.35 -10.61 12.15
CA ALA A 193 0.09 -9.66 13.23
C ALA A 193 -0.73 -10.25 14.40
N GLY A 194 -1.13 -11.53 14.35
CA GLY A 194 -1.89 -12.21 15.40
C GLY A 194 -3.41 -12.02 15.29
N GLY A 195 -3.92 -11.55 14.15
CA GLY A 195 -5.35 -11.39 13.87
C GLY A 195 -5.94 -12.50 13.00
N ILE A 196 -7.25 -12.43 12.76
CA ILE A 196 -7.99 -13.21 11.75
C ILE A 196 -8.60 -12.23 10.77
N GLY A 197 -8.25 -12.34 9.49
CA GLY A 197 -8.90 -11.58 8.42
C GLY A 197 -10.39 -11.95 8.35
N ALA A 198 -11.26 -10.99 8.63
CA ALA A 198 -12.72 -11.22 8.62
C ALA A 198 -13.32 -11.04 7.23
N LEU A 199 -12.65 -10.28 6.37
CA LEU A 199 -12.93 -10.09 4.94
C LEU A 199 -11.60 -10.02 4.20
N GLY A 200 -11.67 -10.25 2.88
CA GLY A 200 -10.47 -10.37 2.05
C GLY A 200 -9.96 -11.81 2.00
N GLU A 201 -9.48 -12.22 0.84
CA GLU A 201 -8.98 -13.56 0.60
C GLU A 201 -7.50 -13.52 0.22
N PRO A 202 -6.65 -14.39 0.84
CA PRO A 202 -5.25 -14.50 0.44
C PRO A 202 -5.12 -14.82 -1.05
N LYS A 203 -4.12 -14.23 -1.72
CA LYS A 203 -3.81 -14.46 -3.14
C LYS A 203 -4.87 -13.97 -4.13
N LYS A 204 -5.98 -13.43 -3.67
CA LYS A 204 -7.03 -12.85 -4.51
C LYS A 204 -6.87 -11.34 -4.59
N PRO A 205 -7.28 -10.71 -5.69
CA PRO A 205 -7.32 -9.25 -5.77
C PRO A 205 -8.17 -8.63 -4.67
N SER A 206 -7.82 -7.42 -4.27
CA SER A 206 -8.69 -6.55 -3.47
C SER A 206 -10.02 -6.38 -4.17
N HIS A 207 -11.13 -6.42 -3.43
CA HIS A 207 -12.47 -6.40 -4.02
C HIS A 207 -13.43 -5.50 -3.26
N HIS A 208 -14.46 -5.08 -3.96
CA HIS A 208 -15.54 -4.29 -3.40
C HIS A 208 -16.35 -5.09 -2.38
N VAL A 209 -16.70 -4.44 -1.26
CA VAL A 209 -17.63 -4.96 -0.26
C VAL A 209 -18.66 -3.91 0.11
N SER A 210 -19.84 -4.36 0.48
CA SER A 210 -20.91 -3.50 1.00
C SER A 210 -20.69 -3.19 2.48
N LEU A 211 -21.37 -2.15 2.97
CA LEU A 211 -21.41 -1.87 4.41
C LEU A 211 -22.01 -3.03 5.20
N GLU A 212 -23.03 -3.69 4.65
CA GLU A 212 -23.69 -4.83 5.29
C GLU A 212 -22.72 -6.01 5.51
N GLU A 213 -21.86 -6.29 4.53
CA GLU A 213 -20.81 -7.31 4.66
C GLU A 213 -19.80 -6.93 5.76
N ILE A 214 -19.38 -5.66 5.84
CA ILE A 214 -18.46 -5.21 6.90
C ILE A 214 -19.12 -5.32 8.27
N VAL A 215 -20.38 -4.92 8.41
CA VAL A 215 -21.14 -5.02 9.67
C VAL A 215 -21.31 -6.49 10.07
N SER A 216 -21.68 -7.37 9.12
CA SER A 216 -21.86 -8.81 9.34
C SER A 216 -20.56 -9.51 9.71
N ALA A 217 -19.44 -9.06 9.14
CA ALA A 217 -18.10 -9.54 9.48
C ALA A 217 -17.72 -9.19 10.92
N ALA A 218 -18.37 -8.22 11.54
CA ALA A 218 -18.19 -7.79 12.93
C ALA A 218 -16.72 -7.66 13.34
N PRO A 219 -15.88 -6.89 12.64
CA PRO A 219 -14.47 -6.77 12.98
C PRO A 219 -14.29 -6.07 14.34
N GLU A 220 -13.33 -6.58 15.12
CA GLU A 220 -12.92 -6.01 16.40
C GLU A 220 -11.84 -4.94 16.21
N PHE A 221 -11.12 -5.01 15.09
CA PHE A 221 -10.15 -4.00 14.62
C PHE A 221 -10.41 -3.66 13.16
N LEU A 222 -10.33 -2.37 12.86
CA LEU A 222 -10.50 -1.84 11.51
C LEU A 222 -9.30 -0.97 11.16
N PHE A 223 -8.58 -1.35 10.11
CA PHE A 223 -7.48 -0.58 9.58
C PHE A 223 -7.90 0.09 8.27
N ILE A 224 -7.66 1.40 8.19
CA ILE A 224 -7.95 2.23 7.02
C ILE A 224 -6.63 2.53 6.34
N ALA A 225 -6.42 1.96 5.18
CA ALA A 225 -5.17 2.02 4.43
C ALA A 225 -5.42 2.27 2.93
N PRO A 226 -6.03 3.42 2.55
CA PRO A 226 -6.32 3.70 1.15
C PRO A 226 -5.04 3.72 0.31
N CYS A 227 -5.07 3.01 -0.82
CA CYS A 227 -3.94 2.94 -1.74
C CYS A 227 -3.52 4.35 -2.19
N GLY A 228 -2.23 4.65 -2.15
CA GLY A 228 -1.71 5.97 -2.48
C GLY A 228 -1.68 6.98 -1.32
N TYR A 229 -2.18 6.64 -0.14
CA TYR A 229 -2.30 7.56 1.01
C TYR A 229 -1.28 7.25 2.09
N ASN A 230 -0.76 8.32 2.71
CA ASN A 230 -0.11 8.21 4.02
C ASN A 230 -1.17 8.17 5.14
N ALA A 231 -0.74 7.92 6.38
CA ALA A 231 -1.65 7.78 7.52
C ALA A 231 -2.47 9.06 7.81
N GLU A 232 -1.90 10.23 7.61
CA GLU A 232 -2.60 11.51 7.80
C GLU A 232 -3.69 11.72 6.74
N GLN A 233 -3.39 11.44 5.48
CA GLN A 233 -4.37 11.50 4.40
C GLN A 233 -5.50 10.50 4.61
N ALA A 234 -5.18 9.24 4.97
CA ALA A 234 -6.17 8.21 5.29
C ALA A 234 -7.09 8.64 6.45
N ARG A 235 -6.50 9.22 7.49
CA ARG A 235 -7.24 9.77 8.62
C ARG A 235 -8.18 10.90 8.19
N ASN A 236 -7.66 11.86 7.43
CA ASN A 236 -8.43 13.05 7.01
C ASN A 236 -9.58 12.66 6.10
N GLU A 237 -9.38 11.71 5.18
CA GLU A 237 -10.44 11.16 4.34
C GLU A 237 -11.53 10.52 5.21
N TYR A 238 -11.16 9.57 6.09
CA TYR A 238 -12.13 8.94 7.00
C TYR A 238 -12.94 9.96 7.80
N LEU A 239 -12.29 11.01 8.32
CA LEU A 239 -12.95 12.05 9.11
C LEU A 239 -13.85 12.96 8.26
N SER A 240 -13.59 13.10 6.96
CA SER A 240 -14.41 13.89 6.04
C SER A 240 -15.70 13.19 5.62
N LEU A 241 -15.71 11.84 5.68
CA LEU A 241 -16.84 11.03 5.24
C LEU A 241 -17.97 11.01 6.25
N SER A 242 -19.19 10.90 5.71
CA SER A 242 -20.40 10.65 6.51
C SER A 242 -20.80 9.19 6.33
N PHE A 243 -20.70 8.43 7.41
CA PHE A 243 -21.10 7.02 7.39
C PHE A 243 -22.56 6.88 7.84
N PRO A 244 -23.31 5.89 7.27
CA PRO A 244 -24.64 5.52 7.74
C PRO A 244 -24.63 5.09 9.22
N GLU A 245 -25.81 5.05 9.84
CA GLU A 245 -25.94 4.73 11.27
C GLU A 245 -25.42 3.31 11.60
N GLU A 246 -25.60 2.39 10.67
CA GLU A 246 -25.16 0.97 10.74
C GLU A 246 -23.65 0.84 10.94
N TRP A 247 -22.86 1.82 10.48
CA TRP A 247 -21.41 1.87 10.72
C TRP A 247 -21.06 1.79 12.21
N ARG A 248 -21.92 2.35 13.06
CA ARG A 248 -21.75 2.31 14.53
C ARG A 248 -21.97 0.93 15.14
N ASN A 249 -22.57 0.00 14.40
CA ASN A 249 -22.79 -1.37 14.87
C ASN A 249 -21.50 -2.22 14.78
N ILE A 250 -20.50 -1.76 14.03
CA ILE A 250 -19.21 -2.43 13.91
C ILE A 250 -18.49 -2.38 15.28
N PRO A 251 -18.08 -3.54 15.86
CA PRO A 251 -17.39 -3.58 17.14
C PRO A 251 -16.17 -2.65 17.21
N ALA A 252 -15.32 -2.67 16.17
CA ALA A 252 -14.15 -1.79 16.08
C ALA A 252 -14.49 -0.30 16.18
N VAL A 253 -15.58 0.13 15.54
CA VAL A 253 -16.05 1.54 15.58
C VAL A 253 -16.57 1.89 16.95
N ARG A 254 -17.40 1.01 17.53
CA ARG A 254 -18.01 1.21 18.84
C ARG A 254 -16.99 1.31 19.96
N GLU A 255 -15.90 0.53 19.85
CA GLU A 255 -14.84 0.44 20.85
C GLU A 255 -13.64 1.35 20.56
N GLY A 256 -13.71 2.16 19.49
CA GLY A 256 -12.65 3.09 19.13
C GLY A 256 -11.35 2.41 18.63
N ARG A 257 -11.48 1.21 18.02
CA ARG A 257 -10.38 0.43 17.48
C ARG A 257 -10.31 0.55 15.95
N VAL A 258 -10.45 1.78 15.46
CA VAL A 258 -10.28 2.14 14.05
C VAL A 258 -8.96 2.90 13.90
N PHE A 259 -8.10 2.45 13.01
CA PHE A 259 -6.75 2.98 12.86
C PHE A 259 -6.47 3.35 11.41
N ALA A 260 -5.81 4.47 11.18
CA ALA A 260 -5.25 4.81 9.88
C ALA A 260 -3.83 4.26 9.77
N LEU A 261 -3.53 3.63 8.62
CA LEU A 261 -2.20 3.18 8.25
C LEU A 261 -1.67 3.98 7.06
N ASP A 262 -0.37 4.20 7.03
CA ASP A 262 0.33 4.65 5.84
C ASP A 262 0.39 3.49 4.84
N ALA A 263 -0.57 3.49 3.90
CA ALA A 263 -0.67 2.45 2.89
C ALA A 263 0.55 2.45 1.97
N ASN A 264 1.01 3.63 1.55
CA ASN A 264 2.17 3.78 0.69
C ASN A 264 3.44 3.17 1.28
N SER A 265 3.63 3.34 2.59
CA SER A 265 4.84 2.87 3.24
C SER A 265 4.76 1.40 3.66
N TYR A 266 3.57 0.91 4.06
CA TYR A 266 3.50 -0.29 4.89
C TYR A 266 2.45 -1.32 4.47
N VAL A 267 1.62 -1.04 3.44
CA VAL A 267 0.53 -1.95 3.04
C VAL A 267 0.51 -2.19 1.53
N SER A 268 0.50 -1.12 0.71
CA SER A 268 0.23 -1.23 -0.73
C SER A 268 1.46 -1.53 -1.58
N ARG A 269 2.67 -1.39 -1.03
CA ARG A 269 3.93 -1.62 -1.75
C ARG A 269 4.55 -2.94 -1.34
N PRO A 270 4.58 -3.96 -2.22
CA PRO A 270 5.14 -5.28 -1.92
C PRO A 270 6.68 -5.24 -1.84
N ALA A 271 7.18 -4.83 -0.68
CA ALA A 271 8.60 -4.69 -0.37
C ALA A 271 8.88 -5.02 1.11
N GLY A 272 10.13 -4.93 1.53
CA GLY A 272 10.53 -5.28 2.91
C GLY A 272 9.83 -4.49 4.01
N ARG A 273 9.28 -3.29 3.71
CA ARG A 273 8.55 -2.47 4.70
C ARG A 273 7.18 -3.02 5.10
N LEU A 274 6.63 -4.03 4.39
CA LEU A 274 5.42 -4.74 4.83
C LEU A 274 5.58 -5.30 6.24
N VAL A 275 6.79 -5.72 6.63
CA VAL A 275 7.06 -6.20 8.00
C VAL A 275 6.79 -5.11 9.06
N THR A 276 7.11 -3.86 8.75
CA THR A 276 6.79 -2.72 9.63
C THR A 276 5.28 -2.52 9.75
N GLY A 277 4.54 -2.69 8.66
CA GLY A 277 3.06 -2.67 8.66
C GLY A 277 2.47 -3.78 9.52
N ILE A 278 3.01 -4.99 9.42
CA ILE A 278 2.62 -6.14 10.25
C ILE A 278 2.87 -5.86 11.73
N GLU A 279 4.06 -5.33 12.08
CA GLU A 279 4.38 -4.96 13.47
C GLU A 279 3.43 -3.87 14.00
N ALA A 280 3.09 -2.87 13.16
CA ALA A 280 2.15 -1.82 13.52
C ALA A 280 0.74 -2.37 13.80
N MET A 281 0.24 -3.26 12.95
CA MET A 281 -1.05 -3.95 13.17
C MET A 281 -1.01 -4.79 14.45
N ALA A 282 0.05 -5.57 14.65
CA ALA A 282 0.24 -6.38 15.84
C ALA A 282 0.23 -5.51 17.11
N LYS A 283 0.94 -4.38 17.10
CA LYS A 283 0.99 -3.46 18.23
C LYS A 283 -0.37 -2.85 18.57
N ALA A 284 -1.19 -2.56 17.55
CA ALA A 284 -2.55 -2.06 17.76
C ALA A 284 -3.44 -3.12 18.45
N MET A 285 -3.31 -4.37 18.05
CA MET A 285 -4.09 -5.50 18.60
C MET A 285 -3.54 -5.98 19.94
N HIS A 286 -2.24 -5.91 20.14
CA HIS A 286 -1.52 -6.42 21.32
C HIS A 286 -0.67 -5.30 21.96
N PRO A 287 -1.29 -4.35 22.70
CA PRO A 287 -0.59 -3.17 23.21
C PRO A 287 0.59 -3.45 24.16
N ALA A 288 0.64 -4.64 24.79
CA ALA A 288 1.71 -5.05 25.68
C ALA A 288 2.99 -5.51 24.93
N MET A 289 2.89 -5.80 23.63
CA MET A 289 4.02 -6.27 22.84
C MET A 289 5.12 -5.17 22.74
N PRO A 290 6.44 -5.53 22.78
CA PRO A 290 7.50 -4.57 22.57
C PRO A 290 7.49 -4.05 21.12
N VAL A 291 7.81 -2.76 20.93
CA VAL A 291 8.04 -2.16 19.61
C VAL A 291 9.54 -2.20 19.32
N ARG A 292 9.95 -2.83 18.24
CA ARG A 292 11.36 -2.97 17.85
C ARG A 292 11.75 -2.11 16.66
N ALA A 293 10.84 -1.97 15.69
CA ALA A 293 11.04 -0.99 14.65
C ALA A 293 10.78 0.41 15.20
N LYS A 294 11.58 1.39 14.77
CA LYS A 294 11.21 2.81 14.88
C LYS A 294 10.10 3.11 13.84
N ALA A 295 9.06 2.32 13.82
CA ALA A 295 7.82 2.77 13.30
C ALA A 295 7.32 3.80 14.31
N GLU A 296 7.76 5.05 14.16
CA GLU A 296 6.91 6.16 14.58
C GLU A 296 5.61 5.93 13.85
N LEU A 297 4.77 5.24 14.54
CA LEU A 297 3.57 4.59 14.16
C LEU A 297 2.76 5.47 13.20
N ALA A 298 2.75 5.06 11.98
CA ALA A 298 1.70 5.41 11.05
C ALA A 298 0.28 5.02 11.57
N LEU A 299 0.16 4.47 12.76
CA LEU A 299 -1.07 4.17 13.48
C LEU A 299 -1.56 5.40 14.22
N LEU A 300 -2.53 6.07 13.62
CA LEU A 300 -3.27 7.16 14.29
C LEU A 300 -4.64 6.62 14.69
N PRO A 301 -4.96 6.55 15.99
CA PRO A 301 -6.31 6.20 16.42
C PRO A 301 -7.29 7.23 15.87
N MET A 302 -8.32 6.78 15.17
CA MET A 302 -9.36 7.65 14.62
C MET A 302 -10.40 7.95 15.67
N LYS A 303 -10.68 9.23 15.91
CA LYS A 303 -11.77 9.67 16.77
C LYS A 303 -13.11 9.37 16.09
N ASN A 304 -14.10 8.95 16.89
CA ASN A 304 -15.44 8.64 16.42
C ASN A 304 -16.13 9.92 15.87
N VAL A 305 -16.30 10.02 14.54
CA VAL A 305 -16.82 11.21 13.82
C VAL A 305 -18.18 11.68 14.33
N ALA A 306 -18.97 10.80 14.93
CA ALA A 306 -20.32 11.10 15.38
C ALA A 306 -20.39 11.99 16.62
N ARG A 307 -19.34 12.11 17.43
CA ARG A 307 -19.32 13.00 18.61
C ARG A 307 -18.91 14.43 18.29
N ASP A 308 -18.05 14.63 17.31
CA ASP A 308 -17.49 15.96 17.01
C ASP A 308 -18.46 16.87 16.24
N ARG A 309 -19.44 16.31 15.48
CA ARG A 309 -20.45 17.14 14.78
C ARG A 309 -21.49 17.74 15.70
N ARG A 310 -21.78 17.15 16.87
CA ARG A 310 -22.70 17.76 17.85
C ARG A 310 -22.06 18.95 18.61
N ALA A 311 -20.75 18.96 18.74
CA ALA A 311 -20.03 20.09 19.34
C ALA A 311 -19.92 21.28 18.37
N ALA A 312 -19.78 21.04 17.07
CA ALA A 312 -19.70 22.08 16.04
C ALA A 312 -21.07 22.72 15.75
N SER A 313 -22.17 21.96 15.88
CA SER A 313 -23.55 22.52 15.69
C SER A 313 -24.12 23.25 16.93
N ALA A 314 -23.54 23.06 18.11
CA ALA A 314 -23.93 23.75 19.31
C ALA A 314 -23.28 25.14 19.50
N GLY A 315 -22.29 25.49 18.64
CA GLY A 315 -21.56 26.75 18.70
C GLY A 315 -22.12 27.90 17.84
N SER A 316 -23.22 27.70 17.08
CA SER A 316 -23.79 28.73 16.20
C SER A 316 -25.18 29.23 16.67
N SER A 317 -25.38 29.34 17.95
CA SER A 317 -26.54 30.08 18.46
C SER A 317 -26.16 31.55 18.65
N SER A 318 -26.60 32.36 17.71
CA SER A 318 -26.56 33.81 17.65
C SER A 318 -27.01 34.44 18.95
N LEU A 319 -26.20 35.30 19.53
CA LEU A 319 -26.63 36.40 20.39
C LEU A 319 -26.89 37.61 19.50
N SER A 320 -28.16 37.83 19.14
CA SER A 320 -28.67 39.14 18.79
C SER A 320 -29.19 39.74 20.07
N ILE A 321 -28.59 40.85 20.51
CA ILE A 321 -29.14 41.75 21.51
C ILE A 321 -29.23 43.13 20.87
N SER A 322 -30.45 43.62 20.87
CA SER A 322 -30.96 44.99 20.64
C SER A 322 -30.06 46.13 21.13
#